data_c0374429b4b966b692c134db9ab90123
#
_entry.id   c0374429b4b966b692c134db9ab90123
#
_cell.length_a   1.000
_cell.length_b   1.000
_cell.length_c   1.000
_cell.angle_alpha   90.00
_cell.angle_beta   90.00
_cell.angle_gamma   90.00
#
_symmetry.space_group_name_H-M   'P 1'
#
loop_
_entity.id
_entity.type
_entity.pdbx_description
1 polymer ?
#
loop_
_entity_poly.entity_id
_entity_poly.type
_entity_poly.pdbx_seq_one_letter_code
_entity_poly.pdbx_strand_id
1 'polypeptide(L)'
;MSQKSDQNQNYYSFIDNNTVPLVFIHGVGLDHQMWEPQIHYLKDYSTITYDLLGHGKTPFKKEDVTLNDFSNQLVSILNFLKIDKINLIGFSLGSLIGINFASKFQDKLNTLTLIGTTYKRTEKEKSQVMDRFNQAKLNKPISKQALKRWFTDEYLEMHPEIYDQFMKILNKKPEDHSNFLKAY
;
A
#
# COMPACT_ATOMS: atom_id res chain seq x y z
N MET A 1 19.69 2.87 1.72
CA MET A 1 18.28 3.25 2.02
C MET A 1 18.23 3.86 3.40
N SER A 2 17.85 5.13 3.54
CA SER A 2 17.59 5.72 4.86
C SER A 2 16.10 5.47 5.21
N GLN A 3 15.86 4.50 6.09
CA GLN A 3 14.54 4.27 6.66
C GLN A 3 14.29 5.31 7.76
N LYS A 4 13.22 6.08 7.65
CA LYS A 4 12.92 7.20 8.56
C LYS A 4 11.42 7.25 8.84
N SER A 5 11.05 7.95 9.91
CA SER A 5 9.68 8.36 10.16
C SER A 5 9.60 9.89 10.13
N ASP A 6 8.49 10.43 9.60
CA ASP A 6 8.20 11.85 9.70
C ASP A 6 7.71 12.23 11.13
N GLN A 7 7.42 13.49 11.34
CA GLN A 7 6.90 14.00 12.62
C GLN A 7 5.55 13.38 13.04
N ASN A 8 4.80 12.80 12.10
CA ASN A 8 3.53 12.12 12.34
C ASN A 8 3.70 10.60 12.52
N GLN A 9 4.95 10.12 12.62
CA GLN A 9 5.32 8.70 12.72
C GLN A 9 4.95 7.88 11.48
N ASN A 10 4.78 8.51 10.32
CA ASN A 10 4.65 7.81 9.06
C ASN A 10 6.00 7.22 8.67
N TYR A 11 6.06 5.89 8.63
CA TYR A 11 7.28 5.19 8.23
C TYR A 11 7.42 5.19 6.71
N TYR A 12 8.60 5.57 6.22
CA TYR A 12 8.92 5.58 4.80
C TYR A 12 10.39 5.19 4.54
N SER A 13 10.66 4.78 3.30
CA SER A 13 12.00 4.64 2.74
C SER A 13 12.12 5.58 1.55
N PHE A 14 13.17 6.39 1.51
CA PHE A 14 13.46 7.32 0.43
C PHE A 14 14.85 7.08 -0.13
N ILE A 15 14.94 6.89 -1.43
CA ILE A 15 16.18 6.89 -2.22
C ILE A 15 16.12 8.13 -3.10
N ASP A 16 17.08 9.02 -2.96
CA ASP A 16 17.15 10.25 -3.76
C ASP A 16 18.26 10.12 -4.81
N ASN A 17 17.87 10.18 -6.07
CA ASN A 17 18.77 10.17 -7.24
C ASN A 17 18.54 11.41 -8.12
N ASN A 18 18.11 12.52 -7.51
CA ASN A 18 17.85 13.80 -8.20
C ASN A 18 16.85 13.70 -9.37
N THR A 19 15.90 12.76 -9.30
CA THR A 19 14.80 12.64 -10.27
C THR A 19 13.47 12.92 -9.59
N VAL A 20 12.41 13.19 -10.37
CA VAL A 20 11.06 13.24 -9.82
C VAL A 20 10.71 11.86 -9.25
N PRO A 21 10.39 11.76 -7.94
CA PRO A 21 10.28 10.46 -7.29
C PRO A 21 9.14 9.59 -7.84
N LEU A 22 9.41 8.29 -7.93
CA LEU A 22 8.42 7.23 -8.04
C LEU A 22 7.93 6.90 -6.63
N VAL A 23 6.66 7.13 -6.36
CA VAL A 23 6.04 6.86 -5.06
C VAL A 23 5.16 5.62 -5.15
N PHE A 24 5.38 4.64 -4.28
CA PHE A 24 4.72 3.36 -4.31
C PHE A 24 3.78 3.18 -3.11
N ILE A 25 2.50 2.93 -3.39
CA ILE A 25 1.47 2.66 -2.37
C ILE A 25 1.09 1.18 -2.42
N HIS A 26 1.28 0.48 -1.31
CA HIS A 26 0.95 -0.95 -1.18
C HIS A 26 -0.55 -1.22 -1.01
N GLY A 27 -0.94 -2.50 -1.10
CA GLY A 27 -2.30 -2.96 -0.87
C GLY A 27 -2.61 -3.23 0.62
N VAL A 28 -3.90 -3.47 0.91
CA VAL A 28 -4.36 -3.82 2.27
C VAL A 28 -3.63 -5.06 2.79
N GLY A 29 -3.20 -5.00 4.06
CA GLY A 29 -2.49 -6.10 4.74
C GLY A 29 -1.04 -6.30 4.35
N LEU A 30 -0.53 -5.48 3.43
CA LEU A 30 0.87 -5.46 3.01
C LEU A 30 1.64 -4.32 3.71
N ASP A 31 2.90 -4.18 3.38
CA ASP A 31 3.76 -3.07 3.79
C ASP A 31 4.71 -2.66 2.65
N HIS A 32 5.54 -1.65 2.88
CA HIS A 32 6.50 -1.14 1.90
C HIS A 32 7.42 -2.22 1.30
N GLN A 33 7.68 -3.30 2.02
CA GLN A 33 8.62 -4.36 1.60
C GLN A 33 8.12 -5.13 0.37
N MET A 34 6.81 -5.10 0.07
CA MET A 34 6.31 -5.72 -1.16
C MET A 34 6.93 -5.14 -2.44
N TRP A 35 7.46 -3.92 -2.36
CA TRP A 35 8.05 -3.20 -3.49
C TRP A 35 9.57 -3.42 -3.63
N GLU A 36 10.20 -4.17 -2.72
CA GLU A 36 11.65 -4.42 -2.77
C GLU A 36 12.15 -4.96 -4.11
N PRO A 37 11.44 -5.92 -4.78
CA PRO A 37 11.86 -6.38 -6.11
C PRO A 37 11.87 -5.27 -7.15
N GLN A 38 10.84 -4.42 -7.19
CA GLN A 38 10.73 -3.32 -8.15
C GLN A 38 11.80 -2.25 -7.88
N ILE A 39 12.01 -1.89 -6.62
CA ILE A 39 13.03 -0.90 -6.23
C ILE A 39 14.43 -1.37 -6.62
N HIS A 40 14.70 -2.67 -6.56
CA HIS A 40 15.97 -3.22 -6.99
C HIS A 40 16.32 -2.92 -8.45
N TYR A 41 15.30 -2.90 -9.34
CA TYR A 41 15.48 -2.59 -10.78
C TYR A 41 15.43 -1.08 -11.08
N LEU A 42 15.01 -0.25 -10.14
CA LEU A 42 14.83 1.20 -10.32
C LEU A 42 15.95 2.02 -9.67
N LYS A 43 17.19 1.52 -9.72
CA LYS A 43 18.35 2.11 -9.03
C LYS A 43 18.64 3.55 -9.43
N ASP A 44 18.32 3.92 -10.68
CA ASP A 44 18.62 5.22 -11.24
C ASP A 44 17.52 6.26 -10.98
N TYR A 45 16.42 5.86 -10.34
CA TYR A 45 15.29 6.72 -10.04
C TYR A 45 15.22 7.04 -8.55
N SER A 46 14.79 8.26 -8.22
CA SER A 46 14.35 8.56 -6.87
C SER A 46 13.09 7.76 -6.57
N THR A 47 13.05 7.09 -5.40
CA THR A 47 11.92 6.23 -5.03
C THR A 47 11.48 6.47 -3.60
N ILE A 48 10.18 6.48 -3.37
CA ILE A 48 9.56 6.53 -2.05
C ILE A 48 8.64 5.32 -1.91
N THR A 49 8.87 4.52 -0.86
CA THR A 49 7.92 3.52 -0.38
C THR A 49 7.56 3.86 1.05
N TYR A 50 6.33 3.62 1.48
CA TYR A 50 5.91 3.91 2.84
C TYR A 50 4.84 2.92 3.31
N ASP A 51 4.67 2.84 4.62
CA ASP A 51 3.64 2.02 5.23
C ASP A 51 2.38 2.85 5.42
N LEU A 52 1.25 2.36 4.92
CA LEU A 52 -0.05 2.98 5.14
C LEU A 52 -0.39 3.03 6.63
N LEU A 53 -1.25 3.96 7.05
CA LEU A 53 -1.76 4.05 8.41
C LEU A 53 -2.20 2.67 8.91
N GLY A 54 -1.66 2.24 10.08
CA GLY A 54 -1.89 0.95 10.71
C GLY A 54 -1.27 -0.26 10.01
N HIS A 55 -0.43 -0.07 9.00
CA HIS A 55 0.33 -1.12 8.34
C HIS A 55 1.83 -1.03 8.69
N GLY A 56 2.51 -2.16 8.62
CA GLY A 56 3.95 -2.23 8.78
C GLY A 56 4.43 -1.57 10.07
N LYS A 57 5.19 -0.48 9.94
CA LYS A 57 5.75 0.30 11.06
C LYS A 57 5.00 1.62 11.31
N THR A 58 4.00 1.96 10.51
CA THR A 58 3.17 3.15 10.71
C THR A 58 2.04 2.83 11.68
N PRO A 59 1.96 3.52 12.85
CA PRO A 59 0.93 3.24 13.83
C PRO A 59 -0.44 3.67 13.34
N PHE A 60 -1.46 3.06 13.92
CA PHE A 60 -2.85 3.43 13.73
C PHE A 60 -3.32 4.32 14.90
N LYS A 61 -3.92 5.45 14.59
CA LYS A 61 -4.32 6.45 15.61
C LYS A 61 -5.81 6.81 15.59
N LYS A 62 -6.61 6.16 14.73
CA LYS A 62 -8.00 6.57 14.48
C LYS A 62 -8.88 5.33 14.27
N GLU A 63 -10.08 5.32 14.86
CA GLU A 63 -11.02 4.19 14.74
C GLU A 63 -11.56 3.98 13.32
N ASP A 64 -11.81 5.07 12.58
CA ASP A 64 -12.28 5.03 11.20
C ASP A 64 -11.30 5.74 10.28
N VAL A 65 -10.73 5.02 9.31
CA VAL A 65 -9.82 5.56 8.29
C VAL A 65 -10.54 5.64 6.96
N THR A 66 -10.38 6.78 6.31
CA THR A 66 -10.93 7.05 4.99
C THR A 66 -9.83 7.12 3.93
N LEU A 67 -10.19 7.07 2.65
CA LEU A 67 -9.25 7.34 1.56
C LEU A 67 -8.61 8.73 1.68
N ASN A 68 -9.32 9.70 2.27
CA ASN A 68 -8.78 11.03 2.53
C ASN A 68 -7.65 11.02 3.56
N ASP A 69 -7.78 10.22 4.61
CA ASP A 69 -6.73 10.10 5.63
C ASP A 69 -5.44 9.54 5.03
N PHE A 70 -5.54 8.53 4.17
CA PHE A 70 -4.38 8.00 3.44
C PHE A 70 -3.78 8.99 2.44
N SER A 71 -4.61 9.75 1.72
CA SER A 71 -4.12 10.80 0.82
C SER A 71 -3.40 11.91 1.60
N ASN A 72 -3.94 12.32 2.75
CA ASN A 72 -3.32 13.29 3.62
C ASN A 72 -2.02 12.76 4.25
N GLN A 73 -1.93 11.46 4.53
CA GLN A 73 -0.70 10.82 4.95
C GLN A 73 0.41 11.01 3.90
N LEU A 74 0.10 10.75 2.62
CA LEU A 74 1.07 10.97 1.54
C LEU A 74 1.48 12.45 1.44
N VAL A 75 0.52 13.38 1.52
CA VAL A 75 0.82 14.82 1.54
C VAL A 75 1.76 15.18 2.69
N SER A 76 1.55 14.62 3.88
CA SER A 76 2.44 14.83 5.04
C SER A 76 3.88 14.40 4.75
N ILE A 77 4.06 13.20 4.17
CA ILE A 77 5.37 12.68 3.79
C ILE A 77 6.04 13.59 2.74
N LEU A 78 5.29 13.98 1.69
CA LEU A 78 5.81 14.84 0.62
C LEU A 78 6.23 16.22 1.15
N ASN A 79 5.43 16.83 2.02
CA ASN A 79 5.75 18.11 2.65
C ASN A 79 6.99 18.00 3.55
N PHE A 80 7.11 16.92 4.32
CA PHE A 80 8.28 16.69 5.16
C PHE A 80 9.56 16.53 4.34
N LEU A 81 9.48 15.86 3.18
CA LEU A 81 10.58 15.66 2.24
C LEU A 81 10.81 16.87 1.31
N LYS A 82 9.94 17.88 1.34
CA LYS A 82 9.95 19.05 0.44
C LYS A 82 9.87 18.66 -1.04
N ILE A 83 8.96 17.72 -1.35
CA ILE A 83 8.74 17.19 -2.70
C ILE A 83 7.43 17.76 -3.25
N ASP A 84 7.50 18.44 -4.39
CA ASP A 84 6.35 19.07 -5.03
C ASP A 84 5.68 18.20 -6.09
N LYS A 85 6.46 17.40 -6.82
CA LYS A 85 5.97 16.57 -7.94
C LYS A 85 6.39 15.13 -7.77
N ILE A 86 5.48 14.21 -8.12
CA ILE A 86 5.70 12.77 -8.03
C ILE A 86 5.11 12.01 -9.24
N ASN A 87 5.63 10.81 -9.46
CA ASN A 87 5.00 9.76 -10.25
C ASN A 87 4.41 8.73 -9.28
N LEU A 88 3.09 8.58 -9.22
CA LEU A 88 2.42 7.79 -8.22
C LEU A 88 2.03 6.40 -8.76
N ILE A 89 2.39 5.36 -8.04
CA ILE A 89 2.08 3.96 -8.37
C ILE A 89 1.29 3.36 -7.19
N GLY A 90 0.07 2.93 -7.43
CA GLY A 90 -0.78 2.33 -6.40
C GLY A 90 -1.19 0.90 -6.75
N PHE A 91 -1.08 -0.02 -5.78
CA PHE A 91 -1.55 -1.40 -5.92
C PHE A 91 -2.79 -1.65 -5.06
N SER A 92 -3.86 -2.21 -5.65
CA SER A 92 -5.10 -2.59 -4.95
C SER A 92 -5.68 -1.42 -4.15
N LEU A 93 -5.72 -1.44 -2.80
CA LEU A 93 -6.08 -0.30 -1.96
C LEU A 93 -5.25 0.95 -2.32
N GLY A 94 -3.95 0.77 -2.58
CA GLY A 94 -3.08 1.86 -3.01
C GLY A 94 -3.54 2.51 -4.31
N SER A 95 -4.18 1.79 -5.22
CA SER A 95 -4.75 2.38 -6.44
C SER A 95 -5.98 3.24 -6.15
N LEU A 96 -6.83 2.84 -5.21
CA LEU A 96 -7.97 3.67 -4.77
C LEU A 96 -7.50 4.95 -4.07
N ILE A 97 -6.45 4.83 -3.25
CA ILE A 97 -5.79 5.98 -2.63
C ILE A 97 -5.21 6.90 -3.71
N GLY A 98 -4.56 6.33 -4.72
CA GLY A 98 -4.01 7.09 -5.87
C GLY A 98 -5.08 7.86 -6.62
N ILE A 99 -6.25 7.28 -6.86
CA ILE A 99 -7.42 7.95 -7.48
C ILE A 99 -7.90 9.09 -6.58
N ASN A 100 -8.06 8.85 -5.28
CA ASN A 100 -8.48 9.88 -4.33
C ASN A 100 -7.45 11.01 -4.23
N PHE A 101 -6.16 10.69 -4.22
CA PHE A 101 -5.08 11.66 -4.24
C PHE A 101 -5.12 12.51 -5.51
N ALA A 102 -5.26 11.90 -6.68
CA ALA A 102 -5.34 12.58 -7.96
C ALA A 102 -6.54 13.55 -8.02
N SER A 103 -7.67 13.18 -7.43
CA SER A 103 -8.85 14.05 -7.41
C SER A 103 -8.69 15.32 -6.58
N LYS A 104 -7.71 15.37 -5.68
CA LYS A 104 -7.51 16.48 -4.73
C LYS A 104 -6.19 17.21 -4.89
N PHE A 105 -5.17 16.52 -5.34
CA PHE A 105 -3.79 16.99 -5.40
C PHE A 105 -3.19 16.75 -6.79
N GLN A 106 -3.98 16.99 -7.84
CA GLN A 106 -3.56 16.80 -9.23
C GLN A 106 -2.32 17.62 -9.58
N ASP A 107 -2.18 18.79 -8.97
CA ASP A 107 -1.02 19.65 -9.12
C ASP A 107 0.29 18.98 -8.67
N LYS A 108 0.24 17.99 -7.78
CA LYS A 108 1.41 17.24 -7.30
C LYS A 108 1.76 16.04 -8.17
N LEU A 109 0.95 15.68 -9.16
CA LEU A 109 1.16 14.50 -10.00
C LEU A 109 1.78 14.84 -11.36
N ASN A 110 2.81 14.08 -11.76
CA ASN A 110 3.22 13.94 -13.15
C ASN A 110 2.44 12.81 -13.80
N THR A 111 2.44 11.63 -13.15
CA THR A 111 1.78 10.42 -13.66
C THR A 111 1.07 9.68 -12.52
N LEU A 112 0.05 8.90 -12.89
CA LEU A 112 -0.64 7.97 -12.00
C LEU A 112 -0.73 6.61 -12.66
N THR A 113 -0.15 5.59 -12.01
CA THR A 113 -0.22 4.19 -12.42
C THR A 113 -1.07 3.41 -11.42
N LEU A 114 -2.10 2.73 -11.91
CA LEU A 114 -3.05 1.94 -11.12
C LEU A 114 -2.88 0.45 -11.42
N ILE A 115 -2.55 -0.33 -10.40
CA ILE A 115 -2.33 -1.77 -10.50
C ILE A 115 -3.41 -2.50 -9.70
N GLY A 116 -4.17 -3.38 -10.35
CA GLY A 116 -5.22 -4.16 -9.69
C GLY A 116 -6.34 -3.31 -9.11
N THR A 117 -6.70 -2.21 -9.78
CA THR A 117 -7.79 -1.32 -9.37
C THR A 117 -9.16 -1.87 -9.74
N THR A 118 -10.18 -1.45 -9.02
CA THR A 118 -11.57 -1.79 -9.32
C THR A 118 -12.31 -0.54 -9.79
N TYR A 119 -12.87 -0.59 -11.00
CA TYR A 119 -13.72 0.49 -11.51
C TYR A 119 -15.15 0.40 -10.97
N LYS A 120 -15.76 -0.79 -11.07
CA LYS A 120 -17.13 -1.05 -10.62
C LYS A 120 -17.22 -2.49 -10.13
N ARG A 121 -17.81 -2.71 -8.96
CA ARG A 121 -18.06 -4.05 -8.43
C ARG A 121 -19.46 -4.51 -8.77
N THR A 122 -19.58 -5.77 -9.19
CA THR A 122 -20.83 -6.49 -9.22
C THR A 122 -21.32 -6.78 -7.79
N GLU A 123 -22.59 -7.11 -7.61
CA GLU A 123 -23.11 -7.47 -6.27
C GLU A 123 -22.38 -8.69 -5.68
N LYS A 124 -22.00 -9.65 -6.51
CA LYS A 124 -21.20 -10.81 -6.07
C LYS A 124 -19.83 -10.37 -5.52
N GLU A 125 -19.15 -9.46 -6.19
CA GLU A 125 -17.85 -8.95 -5.74
C GLU A 125 -17.96 -8.11 -4.47
N LYS A 126 -19.04 -7.33 -4.33
CA LYS A 126 -19.35 -6.60 -3.09
C LYS A 126 -19.56 -7.56 -1.92
N SER A 127 -20.33 -8.64 -2.12
CA SER A 127 -20.53 -9.68 -1.11
C SER A 127 -19.18 -10.31 -0.70
N GLN A 128 -18.34 -10.66 -1.66
CA GLN A 128 -17.01 -11.22 -1.37
C GLN A 128 -16.09 -10.25 -0.59
N VAL A 129 -16.18 -8.95 -0.85
CA VAL A 129 -15.47 -7.93 -0.06
C VAL A 129 -16.00 -7.90 1.37
N MET A 130 -17.34 -7.92 1.54
CA MET A 130 -17.95 -7.93 2.86
C MET A 130 -17.62 -9.20 3.66
N ASP A 131 -17.54 -10.36 3.00
CA ASP A 131 -17.13 -11.61 3.63
C ASP A 131 -15.69 -11.52 4.15
N ARG A 132 -14.76 -10.95 3.36
CA ARG A 132 -13.38 -10.72 3.80
C ARG A 132 -13.31 -9.74 4.96
N PHE A 133 -14.10 -8.67 4.92
CA PHE A 133 -14.24 -7.73 6.03
C PHE A 133 -14.67 -8.44 7.32
N ASN A 134 -15.71 -9.26 7.24
CA ASN A 134 -16.22 -10.01 8.39
C ASN A 134 -15.20 -11.03 8.91
N GLN A 135 -14.46 -11.70 8.02
CA GLN A 135 -13.37 -12.61 8.40
C GLN A 135 -12.22 -11.87 9.11
N ALA A 136 -11.81 -10.73 8.58
CA ALA A 136 -10.78 -9.89 9.19
C ALA A 136 -11.21 -9.38 10.58
N LYS A 137 -12.47 -8.95 10.72
CA LYS A 137 -13.05 -8.54 12.00
C LYS A 137 -13.04 -9.66 13.06
N LEU A 138 -13.11 -10.92 12.63
CA LEU A 138 -13.01 -12.10 13.48
C LEU A 138 -11.57 -12.57 13.69
N ASN A 139 -10.56 -11.78 13.30
CA ASN A 139 -9.14 -12.14 13.35
C ASN A 139 -8.79 -13.47 12.65
N LYS A 140 -9.57 -13.89 11.65
CA LYS A 140 -9.28 -15.08 10.86
C LYS A 140 -8.13 -14.82 9.89
N PRO A 141 -7.15 -15.73 9.76
CA PRO A 141 -6.04 -15.55 8.84
C PRO A 141 -6.53 -15.58 7.38
N ILE A 142 -6.32 -14.49 6.65
CA ILE A 142 -6.64 -14.36 5.23
C ILE A 142 -5.40 -14.52 4.32
N SER A 143 -4.23 -14.71 4.92
CA SER A 143 -2.91 -14.67 4.27
C SER A 143 -2.77 -15.68 3.13
N LYS A 144 -3.06 -16.96 3.36
CA LYS A 144 -2.95 -18.00 2.33
C LYS A 144 -3.92 -17.79 1.17
N GLN A 145 -5.14 -17.32 1.45
CA GLN A 145 -6.13 -17.01 0.40
C GLN A 145 -5.73 -15.78 -0.41
N ALA A 146 -5.02 -14.82 0.19
CA ALA A 146 -4.49 -13.67 -0.51
C ALA A 146 -3.41 -14.10 -1.51
N LEU A 147 -2.44 -14.92 -1.11
CA LEU A 147 -1.38 -15.41 -1.99
C LEU A 147 -1.92 -16.17 -3.20
N LYS A 148 -2.89 -17.07 -3.01
CA LYS A 148 -3.54 -17.82 -4.11
C LYS A 148 -4.30 -16.94 -5.11
N ARG A 149 -4.65 -15.69 -4.77
CA ARG A 149 -5.23 -14.73 -5.69
C ARG A 149 -4.19 -13.94 -6.49
N TRP A 150 -2.97 -13.82 -5.96
CA TRP A 150 -1.90 -13.00 -6.54
C TRP A 150 -0.92 -13.81 -7.38
N PHE A 151 -0.74 -15.08 -7.02
CA PHE A 151 0.24 -15.96 -7.65
C PHE A 151 -0.39 -17.31 -7.99
N THR A 152 0.10 -17.98 -9.03
CA THR A 152 -0.23 -19.37 -9.31
C THR A 152 0.51 -20.31 -8.34
N ASP A 153 -0.05 -21.48 -8.09
CA ASP A 153 0.60 -22.50 -7.23
C ASP A 153 1.98 -22.86 -7.82
N GLU A 154 2.06 -23.07 -9.15
CA GLU A 154 3.31 -23.35 -9.87
C GLU A 154 4.37 -22.25 -9.66
N TYR A 155 3.99 -20.97 -9.73
CA TYR A 155 4.92 -19.85 -9.48
C TYR A 155 5.45 -19.86 -8.05
N LEU A 156 4.61 -20.12 -7.06
CA LEU A 156 5.03 -20.17 -5.66
C LEU A 156 5.90 -21.39 -5.34
N GLU A 157 5.69 -22.52 -6.04
CA GLU A 157 6.56 -23.70 -5.92
C GLU A 157 7.96 -23.43 -6.49
N MET A 158 8.05 -22.70 -7.60
CA MET A 158 9.34 -22.31 -8.21
C MET A 158 10.04 -21.16 -7.46
N HIS A 159 9.29 -20.36 -6.67
CA HIS A 159 9.77 -19.18 -5.97
C HIS A 159 9.39 -19.20 -4.48
N PRO A 160 9.90 -20.15 -3.69
CA PRO A 160 9.55 -20.28 -2.27
C PRO A 160 9.93 -19.03 -1.46
N GLU A 161 10.97 -18.29 -1.88
CA GLU A 161 11.38 -17.03 -1.26
C GLU A 161 10.27 -15.96 -1.33
N ILE A 162 9.50 -15.92 -2.43
CA ILE A 162 8.34 -15.02 -2.60
C ILE A 162 7.22 -15.41 -1.64
N TYR A 163 6.93 -16.72 -1.53
CA TYR A 163 5.96 -17.22 -0.58
C TYR A 163 6.31 -16.79 0.85
N ASP A 164 7.56 -17.02 1.27
CA ASP A 164 8.03 -16.70 2.62
C ASP A 164 8.01 -15.19 2.89
N GLN A 165 8.44 -14.38 1.92
CA GLN A 165 8.42 -12.92 2.02
C GLN A 165 7.00 -12.40 2.25
N PHE A 166 6.04 -12.79 1.42
CA PHE A 166 4.66 -12.32 1.53
C PHE A 166 3.96 -12.88 2.77
N MET A 167 4.22 -14.13 3.15
CA MET A 167 3.68 -14.69 4.39
C MET A 167 4.20 -13.94 5.61
N LYS A 168 5.47 -13.55 5.62
CA LYS A 168 6.06 -12.73 6.69
C LYS A 168 5.39 -11.36 6.79
N ILE A 169 5.11 -10.71 5.67
CA ILE A 169 4.40 -9.42 5.64
C ILE A 169 2.96 -9.59 6.14
N LEU A 170 2.23 -10.55 5.59
CA LEU A 170 0.82 -10.77 5.88
C LEU A 170 0.55 -11.26 7.31
N ASN A 171 1.51 -11.92 7.95
CA ASN A 171 1.41 -12.37 9.34
C ASN A 171 1.80 -11.31 10.36
N LYS A 172 2.38 -10.18 9.93
CA LYS A 172 2.50 -8.99 10.76
C LYS A 172 1.09 -8.41 10.92
N LYS A 173 0.42 -8.73 12.02
CA LYS A 173 -0.95 -8.24 12.27
C LYS A 173 -0.94 -6.71 12.36
N PRO A 174 -1.62 -5.98 11.49
CA PRO A 174 -2.09 -4.65 11.82
C PRO A 174 -3.10 -4.79 12.97
N GLU A 175 -3.05 -3.92 13.95
CA GLU A 175 -3.89 -4.01 15.15
C GLU A 175 -5.40 -3.97 14.83
N ASP A 176 -5.80 -3.47 13.66
CA ASP A 176 -7.20 -3.50 13.23
C ASP A 176 -7.38 -3.55 11.70
N HIS A 177 -7.20 -4.74 11.14
CA HIS A 177 -7.42 -4.98 9.71
C HIS A 177 -8.84 -4.63 9.23
N SER A 178 -9.83 -4.66 10.14
CA SER A 178 -11.22 -4.38 9.79
C SER A 178 -11.45 -2.92 9.41
N ASN A 179 -10.72 -1.99 10.00
CA ASN A 179 -10.87 -0.56 9.73
C ASN A 179 -10.38 -0.17 8.33
N PHE A 180 -9.38 -0.90 7.77
CA PHE A 180 -8.93 -0.64 6.39
C PHE A 180 -9.93 -1.10 5.35
N LEU A 181 -10.66 -2.17 5.64
CA LEU A 181 -11.69 -2.67 4.74
C LEU A 181 -12.90 -1.74 4.68
N LYS A 182 -13.15 -0.93 5.73
CA LYS A 182 -14.20 0.11 5.71
C LYS A 182 -13.88 1.27 4.75
N ALA A 183 -12.60 1.55 4.51
CA ALA A 183 -12.17 2.56 3.53
C ALA A 183 -12.32 2.08 2.06
N TYR A 184 -12.69 0.83 1.86
CA TYR A 184 -12.90 0.21 0.56
C TYR A 184 -14.33 0.44 0.10
#